data_21358eae6ab791dd9256198f4d2799d9
#
_entry.id   21358eae6ab791dd9256198f4d2799d9
#
_cell.length_a   1.000
_cell.length_b   1.000
_cell.length_c   1.000
_cell.angle_alpha   90.00
_cell.angle_beta   90.00
_cell.angle_gamma   90.00
#
_symmetry.space_group_name_H-M   'P 1'
#
loop_
_entity.id
_entity.type
_entity.pdbx_description
1 polymer ?
#
loop_
_entity_poly.entity_id
_entity_poly.type
_entity_poly.pdbx_seq_one_letter_code
_entity_poly.pdbx_strand_id
1 'polypeptide(L)'
;MYKSLQTIIKKELNKKKEVEKQLSELNVKKGEIEDRMQRDIENEKTMIEMFVKHGTMGVLRSQHERIADITELEKISVIVRQKHKEFLMLKQKIEALEEEELRRKKEFEMGIRLQKDREIEELATIRRIRMKKGGI
;
A
#
# COMPACT_ATOMS: atom_id res chain seq x y z
N MET A 1 -0.97 3.53 25.55
CA MET A 1 -0.91 4.41 24.37
C MET A 1 -0.06 3.86 23.24
N TYR A 2 1.17 3.45 23.53
CA TYR A 2 2.09 2.88 22.53
C TYR A 2 1.55 1.61 21.88
N LYS A 3 1.01 0.67 22.67
CA LYS A 3 0.43 -0.59 22.18
C LYS A 3 -0.81 -0.40 21.30
N SER A 4 -1.66 0.58 21.61
CA SER A 4 -2.86 0.85 20.82
C SER A 4 -2.51 1.44 19.45
N LEU A 5 -1.44 2.25 19.38
CA LEU A 5 -0.94 2.80 18.13
C LEU A 5 -0.37 1.69 17.23
N GLN A 6 0.40 0.76 17.79
CA GLN A 6 0.90 -0.41 17.07
C GLN A 6 -0.23 -1.29 16.53
N THR A 7 -1.29 -1.47 17.32
CA THR A 7 -2.48 -2.22 16.90
C THR A 7 -3.17 -1.56 15.71
N ILE A 8 -3.30 -0.21 15.75
CA ILE A 8 -3.88 0.56 14.65
C ILE A 8 -3.01 0.44 13.39
N ILE A 9 -1.70 0.56 13.51
CA ILE A 9 -0.75 0.40 12.40
C ILE A 9 -0.88 -0.98 11.78
N LYS A 10 -0.91 -2.03 12.59
CA LYS A 10 -1.06 -3.40 12.13
C LYS A 10 -2.37 -3.61 11.37
N LYS A 11 -3.46 -3.04 11.86
CA LYS A 11 -4.77 -3.10 11.22
C LYS A 11 -4.74 -2.41 9.84
N GLU A 12 -4.13 -1.23 9.76
CA GLU A 12 -4.01 -0.50 8.49
C GLU A 12 -3.07 -1.21 7.51
N LEU A 13 -2.00 -1.84 8.00
CA LEU A 13 -1.12 -2.68 7.18
C LEU A 13 -1.86 -3.88 6.59
N ASN A 14 -2.73 -4.52 7.37
CA ASN A 14 -3.56 -5.62 6.86
C ASN A 14 -4.54 -5.15 5.78
N LYS A 15 -5.16 -3.98 5.95
CA LYS A 15 -6.00 -3.37 4.92
C LYS A 15 -5.21 -3.08 3.64
N LYS A 16 -4.00 -2.56 3.78
CA LYS A 16 -3.10 -2.27 2.65
C LYS A 16 -2.77 -3.55 1.88
N LYS A 17 -2.43 -4.64 2.58
CA LYS A 17 -2.16 -5.95 1.96
C LYS A 17 -3.36 -6.48 1.19
N GLU A 18 -4.57 -6.34 1.74
CA GLU A 18 -5.80 -6.75 1.08
C GLU A 18 -6.05 -5.95 -0.20
N VAL A 19 -5.84 -4.64 -0.16
CA VAL A 19 -5.97 -3.77 -1.35
C VAL A 19 -4.91 -4.13 -2.40
N GLU A 20 -3.67 -4.40 -2.01
CA GLU A 20 -2.60 -4.86 -2.91
C GLU A 20 -2.98 -6.16 -3.61
N LYS A 21 -3.54 -7.11 -2.86
CA LYS A 21 -4.02 -8.39 -3.40
C LYS A 21 -5.13 -8.18 -4.42
N GLN A 22 -6.12 -7.34 -4.10
CA GLN A 22 -7.22 -7.00 -5.00
C GLN A 22 -6.71 -6.32 -6.28
N LEU A 23 -5.75 -5.40 -6.16
CA LEU A 23 -5.12 -4.75 -7.32
C LEU A 23 -4.38 -5.76 -8.20
N SER A 24 -3.64 -6.69 -7.61
CA SER A 24 -2.94 -7.75 -8.34
C SER A 24 -3.91 -8.63 -9.12
N GLU A 25 -5.00 -9.07 -8.49
CA GLU A 25 -6.04 -9.88 -9.13
C GLU A 25 -6.71 -9.13 -10.29
N LEU A 26 -7.02 -7.86 -10.10
CA LEU A 26 -7.62 -7.01 -11.14
C LEU A 26 -6.67 -6.77 -12.31
N ASN A 27 -5.38 -6.58 -12.04
CA ASN A 27 -4.38 -6.40 -13.09
C ASN A 27 -4.18 -7.67 -13.92
N VAL A 28 -4.22 -8.85 -13.30
CA VAL A 28 -4.18 -10.14 -14.00
C VAL A 28 -5.40 -10.28 -14.92
N LYS A 29 -6.58 -9.98 -14.40
CA LYS A 29 -7.83 -10.04 -15.16
C LYS A 29 -7.82 -9.05 -16.34
N LYS A 30 -7.34 -7.84 -16.11
CA LYS A 30 -7.17 -6.82 -17.15
C LYS A 30 -6.23 -7.30 -18.25
N GLY A 31 -5.08 -7.91 -17.87
CA GLY A 31 -4.14 -8.48 -18.83
C GLY A 31 -4.74 -9.59 -19.67
N GLU A 32 -5.54 -10.47 -19.07
CA GLU A 32 -6.24 -11.54 -19.80
C GLU A 32 -7.22 -10.99 -20.86
N ILE A 33 -7.95 -9.92 -20.52
CA ILE A 33 -8.87 -9.27 -21.45
C ILE A 33 -8.10 -8.58 -22.57
N GLU A 34 -7.03 -7.85 -22.25
CA GLU A 34 -6.17 -7.20 -23.25
C GLU A 34 -5.58 -8.23 -24.22
N ASP A 35 -5.13 -9.38 -23.73
CA ASP A 35 -4.60 -10.46 -24.55
C ASP A 35 -5.65 -11.06 -25.48
N ARG A 36 -6.91 -11.20 -25.02
CA ARG A 36 -8.01 -11.64 -25.89
C ARG A 36 -8.29 -10.64 -26.98
N MET A 37 -8.30 -9.36 -26.66
CA MET A 37 -8.51 -8.29 -27.64
C MET A 37 -7.39 -8.26 -28.67
N GLN A 38 -6.14 -8.45 -28.25
CA GLN A 38 -5.00 -8.53 -29.14
C GLN A 38 -5.07 -9.74 -30.08
N ARG A 39 -5.47 -10.88 -29.55
CA ARG A 39 -5.71 -12.10 -30.37
C ARG A 39 -6.82 -11.89 -31.37
N ASP A 40 -7.88 -11.18 -31.02
CA ASP A 40 -8.97 -10.84 -31.97
C ASP A 40 -8.43 -10.01 -33.13
N ILE A 41 -7.56 -9.03 -32.86
CA ILE A 41 -6.94 -8.20 -33.90
C ILE A 41 -6.05 -9.04 -34.82
N GLU A 42 -5.23 -9.91 -34.26
CA GLU A 42 -4.34 -10.79 -35.01
C GLU A 42 -5.12 -11.80 -35.84
N ASN A 43 -6.19 -12.39 -35.31
CA ASN A 43 -7.07 -13.30 -36.01
C ASN A 43 -7.76 -12.59 -37.17
N GLU A 44 -8.23 -11.36 -36.99
CA GLU A 44 -8.85 -10.56 -38.02
C GLU A 44 -7.87 -10.29 -39.18
N LYS A 45 -6.62 -9.93 -38.86
CA LYS A 45 -5.57 -9.75 -39.87
C LYS A 45 -5.30 -11.05 -40.65
N THR A 46 -5.16 -12.17 -39.96
CA THR A 46 -4.92 -13.48 -40.55
C THR A 46 -6.06 -13.88 -41.46
N MET A 47 -7.30 -13.63 -41.07
CA MET A 47 -8.47 -13.93 -41.87
C MET A 47 -8.56 -13.08 -43.14
N ILE A 48 -8.22 -11.79 -43.04
CA ILE A 48 -8.16 -10.90 -44.20
C ILE A 48 -7.11 -11.41 -45.17
N GLU A 49 -5.93 -11.79 -44.70
CA GLU A 49 -4.86 -12.37 -45.51
C GLU A 49 -5.31 -13.69 -46.20
N MET A 50 -5.96 -14.58 -45.46
CA MET A 50 -6.47 -15.84 -46.00
C MET A 50 -7.56 -15.63 -47.03
N PHE A 51 -8.46 -14.68 -46.81
CA PHE A 51 -9.48 -14.32 -47.76
C PHE A 51 -8.88 -13.79 -49.07
N VAL A 52 -7.89 -12.91 -48.97
CA VAL A 52 -7.18 -12.35 -50.12
C VAL A 52 -6.42 -13.41 -50.87
N LYS A 53 -5.77 -14.36 -50.22
CA LYS A 53 -4.94 -15.40 -50.82
C LYS A 53 -5.74 -16.61 -51.30
N HIS A 54 -6.76 -17.04 -50.56
CA HIS A 54 -7.43 -18.31 -50.75
C HIS A 54 -8.96 -18.22 -50.91
N GLY A 55 -9.54 -17.04 -50.76
CA GLY A 55 -10.98 -16.84 -50.80
C GLY A 55 -11.76 -17.50 -49.67
N THR A 56 -11.08 -17.90 -48.59
CA THR A 56 -11.69 -18.54 -47.44
C THR A 56 -11.78 -17.59 -46.24
N MET A 57 -12.93 -17.63 -45.53
CA MET A 57 -13.11 -16.89 -44.27
C MET A 57 -13.21 -17.86 -43.11
N GLY A 58 -12.52 -17.57 -42.04
CA GLY A 58 -12.68 -18.26 -40.75
C GLY A 58 -13.78 -17.62 -39.89
N VAL A 59 -13.85 -18.02 -38.63
CA VAL A 59 -14.83 -17.52 -37.65
C VAL A 59 -14.17 -16.48 -36.76
N LEU A 60 -14.73 -15.26 -36.72
CA LEU A 60 -14.35 -14.23 -35.78
C LEU A 60 -15.26 -14.26 -34.57
N ARG A 61 -14.73 -13.76 -33.41
CA ARG A 61 -15.59 -13.47 -32.29
C ARG A 61 -16.62 -12.42 -32.68
N SER A 62 -17.83 -12.57 -32.16
CA SER A 62 -18.91 -11.61 -32.43
C SER A 62 -18.53 -10.20 -31.94
N GLN A 63 -19.04 -9.18 -32.64
CA GLN A 63 -18.87 -7.79 -32.18
C GLN A 63 -19.44 -7.59 -30.76
N HIS A 64 -20.52 -8.31 -30.44
CA HIS A 64 -21.14 -8.25 -29.13
C HIS A 64 -20.18 -8.72 -28.03
N GLU A 65 -19.46 -9.82 -28.25
CA GLU A 65 -18.43 -10.31 -27.31
C GLU A 65 -17.26 -9.34 -27.17
N ARG A 66 -16.83 -8.75 -28.28
CA ARG A 66 -15.73 -7.75 -28.30
C ARG A 66 -16.13 -6.48 -27.58
N ILE A 67 -17.36 -6.00 -27.75
CA ILE A 67 -17.91 -4.85 -27.03
C ILE A 67 -18.02 -5.17 -25.54
N ALA A 68 -18.45 -6.38 -25.17
CA ALA A 68 -18.53 -6.81 -23.79
C ALA A 68 -17.15 -6.79 -23.11
N ASP A 69 -16.08 -7.20 -23.81
CA ASP A 69 -14.71 -7.14 -23.32
C ASP A 69 -14.27 -5.68 -23.08
N ILE A 70 -14.56 -4.77 -24.01
CA ILE A 70 -14.25 -3.34 -23.87
C ILE A 70 -14.97 -2.76 -22.66
N THR A 71 -16.25 -3.08 -22.50
CA THR A 71 -17.06 -2.60 -21.36
C THR A 71 -16.53 -3.13 -20.04
N GLU A 72 -16.16 -4.41 -19.98
CA GLU A 72 -15.58 -5.02 -18.80
C GLU A 72 -14.22 -4.38 -18.46
N LEU A 73 -13.40 -4.12 -19.48
CA LEU A 73 -12.10 -3.47 -19.32
C LEU A 73 -12.24 -2.05 -18.73
N GLU A 74 -13.22 -1.28 -19.22
CA GLU A 74 -13.53 0.04 -18.69
C GLU A 74 -13.95 -0.02 -17.22
N LYS A 75 -14.83 -0.96 -16.86
CA LYS A 75 -15.25 -1.18 -15.47
C LYS A 75 -14.08 -1.53 -14.57
N ILE A 76 -13.22 -2.46 -15.01
CA ILE A 76 -12.03 -2.84 -14.26
C ILE A 76 -11.08 -1.66 -14.09
N SER A 77 -10.89 -0.85 -15.12
CA SER A 77 -10.03 0.34 -15.06
C SER A 77 -10.52 1.36 -14.03
N VAL A 78 -11.83 1.56 -13.92
CA VAL A 78 -12.41 2.43 -12.88
C VAL A 78 -12.15 1.87 -11.49
N ILE A 79 -12.38 0.58 -11.30
CA ILE A 79 -12.15 -0.09 -10.00
C ILE A 79 -10.67 -0.02 -9.62
N VAL A 80 -9.76 -0.27 -10.57
CA VAL A 80 -8.31 -0.18 -10.36
C VAL A 80 -7.91 1.23 -9.90
N ARG A 81 -8.44 2.28 -10.52
CA ARG A 81 -8.17 3.67 -10.11
C ARG A 81 -8.64 3.93 -8.68
N GLN A 82 -9.85 3.47 -8.34
CA GLN A 82 -10.40 3.63 -6.99
C GLN A 82 -9.56 2.89 -5.95
N LYS A 83 -9.18 1.64 -6.24
CA LYS A 83 -8.34 0.82 -5.37
C LYS A 83 -6.94 1.42 -5.22
N HIS A 84 -6.39 1.99 -6.28
CA HIS A 84 -5.10 2.65 -6.24
C HIS A 84 -5.13 3.90 -5.35
N LYS A 85 -6.18 4.70 -5.44
CA LYS A 85 -6.39 5.84 -4.53
C LYS A 85 -6.49 5.38 -3.07
N GLU A 86 -7.28 4.34 -2.81
CA GLU A 86 -7.41 3.73 -1.48
C GLU A 86 -6.06 3.25 -0.96
N PHE A 87 -5.27 2.59 -1.80
CA PHE A 87 -3.91 2.16 -1.47
C PHE A 87 -2.99 3.33 -1.08
N LEU A 88 -2.99 4.41 -1.86
CA LEU A 88 -2.20 5.61 -1.57
C LEU A 88 -2.64 6.27 -0.26
N MET A 89 -3.93 6.36 -0.01
CA MET A 89 -4.46 6.91 1.23
C MET A 89 -4.04 6.08 2.44
N LEU A 90 -4.12 4.75 2.34
CA LEU A 90 -3.68 3.83 3.39
C LEU A 90 -2.18 3.93 3.62
N LYS A 91 -1.38 4.04 2.56
CA LYS A 91 0.06 4.22 2.64
C LYS A 91 0.43 5.50 3.40
N GLN A 92 -0.21 6.61 3.05
CA GLN A 92 -0.01 7.90 3.73
C GLN A 92 -0.42 7.83 5.20
N LYS A 93 -1.54 7.19 5.49
CA LYS A 93 -2.03 7.02 6.86
C LYS A 93 -1.07 6.18 7.70
N ILE A 94 -0.55 5.09 7.14
CA ILE A 94 0.45 4.24 7.80
C ILE A 94 1.74 5.03 8.08
N GLU A 95 2.24 5.78 7.11
CA GLU A 95 3.43 6.61 7.27
C GLU A 95 3.23 7.64 8.39
N ALA A 96 2.09 8.30 8.43
CA ALA A 96 1.76 9.26 9.49
C ALA A 96 1.69 8.59 10.87
N LEU A 97 1.11 7.40 10.96
CA LEU A 97 1.03 6.64 12.21
C LEU A 97 2.40 6.15 12.67
N GLU A 98 3.25 5.73 11.77
CA GLU A 98 4.63 5.32 12.06
C GLU A 98 5.48 6.49 12.56
N GLU A 99 5.33 7.68 11.96
CA GLU A 99 5.97 8.92 12.42
C GLU A 99 5.50 9.29 13.83
N GLU A 100 4.20 9.19 14.09
CA GLU A 100 3.63 9.45 15.42
C GLU A 100 4.15 8.46 16.46
N GLU A 101 4.24 7.18 16.10
CA GLU A 101 4.83 6.15 16.97
C GLU A 101 6.28 6.49 17.30
N LEU A 102 7.07 6.86 16.33
CA LEU A 102 8.47 7.24 16.51
C LEU A 102 8.60 8.48 17.38
N ARG A 103 7.76 9.49 17.19
CA ARG A 103 7.71 10.70 18.01
C ARG A 103 7.40 10.38 19.45
N ARG A 104 6.39 9.57 19.72
CA ARG A 104 6.00 9.16 21.08
C ARG A 104 7.11 8.35 21.76
N LYS A 105 7.78 7.50 21.02
CA LYS A 105 8.92 6.73 21.50
C LYS A 105 10.08 7.64 21.93
N LYS A 106 10.42 8.64 21.12
CA LYS A 106 11.46 9.62 21.41
C LYS A 106 11.11 10.47 22.63
N GLU A 107 9.86 10.92 22.73
CA GLU A 107 9.38 11.69 23.89
C GLU A 107 9.47 10.87 25.18
N PHE A 108 9.08 9.60 25.11
CA PHE A 108 9.18 8.69 26.24
C PHE A 108 10.63 8.48 26.68
N GLU A 109 11.55 8.22 25.75
CA GLU A 109 12.97 8.06 26.03
C GLU A 109 13.59 9.34 26.60
N MET A 110 13.21 10.51 26.06
CA MET A 110 13.65 11.80 26.56
C MET A 110 13.14 12.04 27.99
N GLY A 111 11.89 11.70 28.28
CA GLY A 111 11.32 11.76 29.62
C GLY A 111 12.10 10.92 30.62
N ILE A 112 12.49 9.72 30.26
CA ILE A 112 13.33 8.84 31.08
C ILE A 112 14.71 9.46 31.35
N ARG A 113 15.34 10.00 30.29
CA ARG A 113 16.65 10.68 30.44
C ARG A 113 16.58 11.86 31.38
N LEU A 114 15.57 12.71 31.25
CA LEU A 114 15.36 13.85 32.11
C LEU A 114 15.15 13.43 33.55
N GLN A 115 14.40 12.38 33.79
CA GLN A 115 14.19 11.84 35.13
C GLN A 115 15.48 11.31 35.75
N LYS A 116 16.28 10.57 34.97
CA LYS A 116 17.60 10.07 35.39
C LYS A 116 18.55 11.23 35.72
N ASP A 117 18.58 12.26 34.90
CA ASP A 117 19.42 13.43 35.11
C ASP A 117 19.02 14.16 36.40
N ARG A 118 17.73 14.30 36.67
CA ARG A 118 17.23 14.86 37.95
C ARG A 118 17.66 14.03 39.15
N GLU A 119 17.55 12.71 39.07
CA GLU A 119 17.99 11.81 40.12
C GLU A 119 19.49 11.93 40.37
N ILE A 120 20.30 12.05 39.33
CA ILE A 120 21.75 12.27 39.43
C ILE A 120 22.05 13.61 40.10
N GLU A 121 21.35 14.68 39.72
CA GLU A 121 21.50 16.01 40.34
C GLU A 121 21.12 16.01 41.81
N GLU A 122 20.02 15.34 42.15
CA GLU A 122 19.58 15.18 43.55
C GLU A 122 20.63 14.44 44.39
N LEU A 123 21.17 13.34 43.87
CA LEU A 123 22.23 12.59 44.52
C LEU A 123 23.51 13.43 44.69
N ALA A 124 23.89 14.19 43.67
CA ALA A 124 25.03 15.10 43.72
C ALA A 124 24.82 16.19 44.80
N THR A 125 23.63 16.73 44.90
CA THR A 125 23.26 17.73 45.92
C THR A 125 23.33 17.12 47.31
N ILE A 126 22.82 15.92 47.50
CA ILE A 126 22.89 15.21 48.80
C ILE A 126 24.34 14.95 49.21
N ARG A 127 25.19 14.52 48.26
CA ARG A 127 26.61 14.30 48.49
C ARG A 127 27.32 15.62 48.93
N ARG A 128 27.04 16.73 48.27
CA ARG A 128 27.58 18.05 48.62
C ARG A 128 27.19 18.47 50.02
N ILE A 129 25.94 18.26 50.40
CA ILE A 129 25.43 18.56 51.73
C ILE A 129 26.14 17.68 52.78
N ARG A 130 26.31 16.40 52.54
CA ARG A 130 27.02 15.48 53.41
C ARG A 130 28.49 15.84 53.57
N MET A 131 29.16 16.22 52.49
CA MET A 131 30.55 16.67 52.52
C MET A 131 30.72 17.95 53.33
N LYS A 132 29.82 18.92 53.20
CA LYS A 132 29.83 20.14 54.00
C LYS A 132 29.64 19.86 55.52
N LYS A 133 28.78 18.88 55.83
CA LYS A 133 28.57 18.49 57.27
C LYS A 133 29.69 17.62 57.81
N GLY A 134 30.35 16.80 56.95
CA GLY A 134 31.45 15.93 57.37
C GLY A 134 32.84 16.60 57.36
N GLY A 135 32.98 17.78 56.78
CA GLY A 135 34.22 18.52 56.64
C GLY A 135 34.55 19.50 57.79
N ILE A 136 33.81 19.38 58.85
CA ILE A 136 34.05 20.14 60.03
C ILE A 136 34.96 19.31 60.96
#